data_1b7725b0ce6521404e69eb83bd8c8e8a
#
_entry.id   1b7725b0ce6521404e69eb83bd8c8e8a
#
_cell.length_a   1.000
_cell.length_b   1.000
_cell.length_c   1.000
_cell.angle_alpha   90.00
_cell.angle_beta   90.00
_cell.angle_gamma   90.00
#
_symmetry.space_group_name_H-M   'P 1'
#
loop_
_entity.id
_entity.type
_entity.pdbx_description
1 polymer ?
#
loop_
_entity_poly.entity_id
_entity_poly.type
_entity_poly.pdbx_seq_one_letter_code
_entity_poly.pdbx_strand_id
1 'polypeptide(L)'
;MQSLEMINQLIGYIDEHIAEDMTALELSKKAGYSFYHFCHLFKSCTGYSIGSYLRCRRLEFAASDLLNGGSITEIAGKYGFDTSAGFTKAFKKLYNVSPSEYKNLKGGFIMTPTIKKMAAFTAIGYSLAPPDDNIDILDSGAYWLGKDFSSVSEEDYAKLCVPNHGEIGAWMHPDEVSGDFYYFFGPMVADKSFIPEGLTALDIPEAEYAVFAVPEAGNPKDLNANIRNMMKYIFTKWLDSSDYFLAEDKIIFEYYLEKDTFIYVPVK
;
A
#
# COMPACT_ATOMS: atom_id res chain seq x y z
N MET A 1 5.06 20.98 -13.91
CA MET A 1 6.06 20.07 -14.47
C MET A 1 7.43 20.22 -13.81
N GLN A 2 8.07 21.38 -13.84
CA GLN A 2 9.42 21.57 -13.25
C GLN A 2 9.58 21.17 -11.77
N SER A 3 8.60 21.45 -10.93
CA SER A 3 8.66 21.12 -9.49
C SER A 3 8.59 19.62 -9.19
N LEU A 4 7.77 18.87 -9.93
CA LEU A 4 7.65 17.41 -9.76
C LEU A 4 8.92 16.71 -10.24
N GLU A 5 9.47 17.14 -11.34
CA GLU A 5 10.72 16.61 -11.91
C GLU A 5 11.91 16.83 -10.95
N MET A 6 11.98 18.00 -10.33
CA MET A 6 12.97 18.32 -9.31
C MET A 6 12.79 17.45 -8.05
N ILE A 7 11.56 17.24 -7.57
CA ILE A 7 11.28 16.35 -6.43
C ILE A 7 11.69 14.91 -6.76
N ASN A 8 11.41 14.41 -7.96
CA ASN A 8 11.82 13.06 -8.38
C ASN A 8 13.36 12.91 -8.43
N GLN A 9 14.06 13.91 -8.93
CA GLN A 9 15.53 13.94 -8.89
C GLN A 9 16.09 13.95 -7.46
N LEU A 10 15.43 14.71 -6.58
CA LEU A 10 15.81 14.78 -5.18
C LEU A 10 15.56 13.45 -4.44
N ILE A 11 14.48 12.75 -4.76
CA ILE A 11 14.20 11.41 -4.24
C ILE A 11 15.30 10.42 -4.66
N GLY A 12 15.72 10.42 -5.91
CA GLY A 12 16.86 9.62 -6.36
C GLY A 12 18.14 9.93 -5.57
N TYR A 13 18.44 11.22 -5.37
CA TYR A 13 19.57 11.63 -4.54
C TYR A 13 19.44 11.15 -3.08
N ILE A 14 18.26 11.24 -2.49
CA ILE A 14 18.01 10.74 -1.12
C ILE A 14 18.30 9.24 -1.04
N ASP A 15 17.84 8.46 -1.99
CA ASP A 15 18.02 7.00 -2.02
C ASP A 15 19.50 6.60 -2.15
N GLU A 16 20.24 7.31 -3.01
CA GLU A 16 21.68 7.09 -3.17
C GLU A 16 22.51 7.40 -1.90
N HIS A 17 22.01 8.35 -1.07
CA HIS A 17 22.72 8.85 0.11
C HIS A 17 21.98 8.53 1.42
N ILE A 18 21.07 7.56 1.41
CA ILE A 18 20.12 7.32 2.52
C ILE A 18 20.79 6.98 3.87
N ALA A 19 21.98 6.41 3.82
CA ALA A 19 22.78 6.10 5.01
C ALA A 19 23.55 7.31 5.56
N GLU A 20 23.59 8.41 4.83
CA GLU A 20 24.28 9.63 5.27
C GLU A 20 23.36 10.50 6.16
N ASP A 21 23.99 11.37 6.93
CA ASP A 21 23.25 12.37 7.72
C ASP A 21 22.72 13.45 6.78
N MET A 22 21.41 13.42 6.57
CA MET A 22 20.71 14.40 5.73
C MET A 22 19.67 15.15 6.53
N THR A 23 19.71 16.47 6.45
CA THR A 23 18.69 17.34 7.05
C THR A 23 17.74 17.92 6.01
N ALA A 24 16.53 18.22 6.42
CA ALA A 24 15.55 18.90 5.55
C ALA A 24 16.07 20.27 5.07
N LEU A 25 16.93 20.94 5.85
CA LEU A 25 17.54 22.21 5.48
C LEU A 25 18.55 22.05 4.34
N GLU A 26 19.40 21.02 4.39
CA GLU A 26 20.35 20.70 3.31
C GLU A 26 19.63 20.33 2.02
N LEU A 27 18.60 19.49 2.12
CA LEU A 27 17.79 19.10 0.98
C LEU A 27 17.06 20.30 0.35
N SER A 28 16.57 21.25 1.18
CA SER A 28 15.94 22.48 0.65
C SER A 28 16.92 23.36 -0.13
N LYS A 29 18.15 23.47 0.35
CA LYS A 29 19.22 24.21 -0.35
C LYS A 29 19.59 23.53 -1.68
N LYS A 30 19.69 22.20 -1.66
CA LYS A 30 19.99 21.41 -2.87
C LYS A 30 18.86 21.53 -3.90
N ALA A 31 17.62 21.59 -3.47
CA ALA A 31 16.45 21.80 -4.31
C ALA A 31 16.31 23.27 -4.81
N GLY A 32 17.09 24.20 -4.27
CA GLY A 32 17.04 25.63 -4.65
C GLY A 32 15.84 26.39 -4.09
N TYR A 33 15.22 25.89 -3.01
CA TYR A 33 14.05 26.52 -2.38
C TYR A 33 14.33 26.99 -0.96
N SER A 34 13.55 27.95 -0.48
CA SER A 34 13.52 28.25 0.95
C SER A 34 12.99 27.04 1.72
N PHE A 35 13.48 26.87 2.95
CA PHE A 35 13.10 25.72 3.80
C PHE A 35 11.59 25.53 3.91
N TYR A 36 10.85 26.61 4.16
CA TYR A 36 9.38 26.55 4.29
C TYR A 36 8.70 26.12 2.98
N HIS A 37 9.06 26.74 1.88
CA HIS A 37 8.49 26.41 0.57
C HIS A 37 8.83 24.97 0.16
N PHE A 38 10.06 24.54 0.41
CA PHE A 38 10.49 23.16 0.16
C PHE A 38 9.66 22.14 0.94
N CYS A 39 9.45 22.36 2.25
CA CYS A 39 8.67 21.43 3.06
C CYS A 39 7.21 21.30 2.57
N HIS A 40 6.60 22.41 2.17
CA HIS A 40 5.26 22.42 1.58
C HIS A 40 5.23 21.69 0.24
N LEU A 41 6.13 22.04 -0.66
CA LEU A 41 6.22 21.43 -1.99
C LEU A 41 6.49 19.95 -1.91
N PHE A 42 7.45 19.54 -1.08
CA PHE A 42 7.78 18.13 -0.88
C PHE A 42 6.58 17.34 -0.36
N LYS A 43 5.88 17.89 0.65
CA LYS A 43 4.67 17.25 1.20
C LYS A 43 3.54 17.18 0.16
N SER A 44 3.32 18.22 -0.64
CA SER A 44 2.30 18.22 -1.68
C SER A 44 2.58 17.18 -2.78
N CYS A 45 3.86 16.96 -3.11
CA CYS A 45 4.24 16.00 -4.15
C CYS A 45 4.31 14.55 -3.67
N THR A 46 4.67 14.33 -2.38
CA THR A 46 4.96 12.98 -1.85
C THR A 46 3.93 12.50 -0.82
N GLY A 47 3.05 13.37 -0.33
CA GLY A 47 2.15 13.08 0.79
C GLY A 47 2.82 13.08 2.17
N TYR A 48 4.15 13.09 2.25
CA TYR A 48 4.91 12.96 3.49
C TYR A 48 5.69 14.23 3.85
N SER A 49 5.81 14.52 5.15
CA SER A 49 6.85 15.45 5.57
C SER A 49 8.23 14.86 5.24
N ILE A 50 9.21 15.71 4.91
CA ILE A 50 10.56 15.25 4.56
C ILE A 50 11.19 14.37 5.66
N GLY A 51 10.98 14.72 6.94
CA GLY A 51 11.50 13.91 8.06
C GLY A 51 10.81 12.53 8.15
N SER A 52 9.51 12.45 7.92
CA SER A 52 8.79 11.17 7.86
C SER A 52 9.24 10.34 6.67
N TYR A 53 9.41 10.98 5.51
CA TYR A 53 9.90 10.33 4.30
C TYR A 53 11.28 9.71 4.51
N LEU A 54 12.26 10.49 4.96
CA LEU A 54 13.61 10.00 5.25
C LEU A 54 13.59 8.81 6.24
N ARG A 55 12.77 8.92 7.30
CA ARG A 55 12.65 7.83 8.28
C ARG A 55 12.09 6.54 7.65
N CYS A 56 11.05 6.64 6.84
CA CYS A 56 10.47 5.48 6.14
C CYS A 56 11.49 4.86 5.19
N ARG A 57 12.15 5.68 4.35
CA ARG A 57 13.17 5.19 3.40
C ARG A 57 14.34 4.50 4.11
N ARG A 58 14.84 5.08 5.20
CA ARG A 58 15.89 4.45 6.02
C ARG A 58 15.48 3.08 6.57
N LEU A 59 14.23 2.93 7.02
CA LEU A 59 13.71 1.64 7.49
C LEU A 59 13.55 0.64 6.34
N GLU A 60 13.24 1.09 5.14
CA GLU A 60 13.14 0.24 3.94
C GLU A 60 14.49 -0.34 3.53
N PHE A 61 15.51 0.50 3.45
CA PHE A 61 16.87 0.04 3.19
C PHE A 61 17.40 -0.87 4.31
N ALA A 62 17.08 -0.53 5.57
CA ALA A 62 17.41 -1.36 6.72
C ALA A 62 16.75 -2.76 6.65
N ALA A 63 15.50 -2.84 6.19
CA ALA A 63 14.81 -4.12 6.00
C ALA A 63 15.51 -5.00 4.96
N SER A 64 16.01 -4.40 3.86
CA SER A 64 16.82 -5.11 2.87
C SER A 64 18.11 -5.66 3.46
N ASP A 65 18.84 -4.83 4.22
CA ASP A 65 20.09 -5.25 4.87
C ASP A 65 19.87 -6.35 5.93
N LEU A 66 18.75 -6.32 6.64
CA LEU A 66 18.36 -7.39 7.58
C LEU A 66 18.20 -8.74 6.88
N LEU A 67 17.55 -8.77 5.73
CA LEU A 67 17.39 -9.98 4.92
C LEU A 67 18.73 -10.50 4.39
N ASN A 68 19.66 -9.60 4.09
CA ASN A 68 21.02 -9.95 3.68
C ASN A 68 21.93 -10.40 4.84
N GLY A 69 21.38 -10.50 6.06
CA GLY A 69 22.07 -11.09 7.21
C GLY A 69 22.78 -10.10 8.14
N GLY A 70 22.67 -8.80 7.88
CA GLY A 70 23.31 -7.74 8.70
C GLY A 70 22.89 -7.77 10.19
N SER A 71 23.74 -7.27 11.07
CA SER A 71 23.47 -7.14 12.49
C SER A 71 22.45 -6.02 12.75
N ILE A 72 21.44 -6.26 13.60
CA ILE A 72 20.43 -5.25 13.94
C ILE A 72 21.07 -3.96 14.49
N THR A 73 22.11 -4.10 15.31
CA THR A 73 22.81 -2.95 15.91
C THR A 73 23.58 -2.16 14.86
N GLU A 74 24.29 -2.82 13.98
CA GLU A 74 25.04 -2.18 12.88
C GLU A 74 24.10 -1.49 11.89
N ILE A 75 22.99 -2.15 11.53
CA ILE A 75 21.98 -1.61 10.62
C ILE A 75 21.31 -0.38 11.26
N ALA A 76 20.95 -0.44 12.55
CA ALA A 76 20.39 0.72 13.24
C ALA A 76 21.35 1.92 13.18
N GLY A 77 22.64 1.71 13.48
CA GLY A 77 23.68 2.75 13.37
C GLY A 77 23.86 3.26 11.94
N LYS A 78 23.92 2.36 10.95
CA LYS A 78 24.07 2.69 9.52
C LYS A 78 22.96 3.64 9.02
N TYR A 79 21.74 3.44 9.49
CA TYR A 79 20.60 4.24 9.07
C TYR A 79 20.20 5.36 10.04
N GLY A 80 21.15 5.80 10.89
CA GLY A 80 21.00 7.01 11.71
C GLY A 80 20.03 6.86 12.87
N PHE A 81 19.91 5.65 13.45
CA PHE A 81 19.19 5.44 14.70
C PHE A 81 20.17 5.42 15.87
N ASP A 82 19.96 6.29 16.84
CA ASP A 82 20.84 6.43 18.02
C ASP A 82 20.89 5.15 18.87
N THR A 83 19.83 4.34 18.83
CA THR A 83 19.75 3.10 19.62
C THR A 83 19.01 1.99 18.84
N SER A 84 19.44 0.73 19.06
CA SER A 84 18.72 -0.45 18.53
C SER A 84 17.28 -0.54 19.05
N ALA A 85 17.00 -0.02 20.24
CA ALA A 85 15.64 0.01 20.79
C ALA A 85 14.76 1.01 20.03
N GLY A 86 15.29 2.21 19.73
CA GLY A 86 14.61 3.21 18.90
C GLY A 86 14.34 2.72 17.49
N PHE A 87 15.34 2.06 16.88
CA PHE A 87 15.21 1.37 15.60
C PHE A 87 14.11 0.30 15.64
N THR A 88 14.17 -0.61 16.62
CA THR A 88 13.20 -1.69 16.78
C THR A 88 11.77 -1.17 16.91
N LYS A 89 11.58 -0.10 17.70
CA LYS A 89 10.26 0.53 17.86
C LYS A 89 9.75 1.14 16.56
N ALA A 90 10.60 1.85 15.83
CA ALA A 90 10.26 2.46 14.55
C ALA A 90 9.99 1.40 13.48
N PHE A 91 10.83 0.35 13.42
CA PHE A 91 10.71 -0.77 12.51
C PHE A 91 9.41 -1.55 12.76
N LYS A 92 9.12 -1.89 14.03
CA LYS A 92 7.88 -2.58 14.39
C LYS A 92 6.65 -1.74 14.10
N LYS A 93 6.74 -0.41 14.20
CA LYS A 93 5.63 0.48 13.81
C LYS A 93 5.36 0.45 12.30
N LEU A 94 6.40 0.27 11.47
CA LEU A 94 6.26 0.25 10.01
C LEU A 94 5.92 -1.14 9.46
N TYR A 95 6.55 -2.20 10.02
CA TYR A 95 6.48 -3.56 9.49
C TYR A 95 5.62 -4.51 10.35
N ASN A 96 5.07 -4.07 11.47
CA ASN A 96 4.33 -4.85 12.49
C ASN A 96 5.09 -6.02 13.13
N VAL A 97 6.33 -6.27 12.72
CA VAL A 97 7.23 -7.29 13.28
C VAL A 97 8.52 -6.65 13.72
N SER A 98 9.20 -7.24 14.71
CA SER A 98 10.52 -6.75 15.11
C SER A 98 11.57 -7.01 14.03
N PRO A 99 12.71 -6.27 14.02
CA PRO A 99 13.83 -6.55 13.11
C PRO A 99 14.36 -7.97 13.24
N SER A 100 14.31 -8.56 14.43
CA SER A 100 14.73 -9.95 14.70
C SER A 100 13.78 -10.96 14.03
N GLU A 101 12.48 -10.76 14.20
CA GLU A 101 11.46 -11.57 13.52
C GLU A 101 11.59 -11.42 12.02
N TYR A 102 11.72 -10.20 11.51
CA TYR A 102 11.90 -9.90 10.09
C TYR A 102 13.16 -10.56 9.51
N LYS A 103 14.27 -10.53 10.23
CA LYS A 103 15.52 -11.22 9.86
C LYS A 103 15.39 -12.74 9.85
N ASN A 104 14.63 -13.31 10.80
CA ASN A 104 14.40 -14.75 10.92
C ASN A 104 13.37 -15.25 9.88
N LEU A 105 12.67 -14.35 9.23
CA LEU A 105 11.94 -14.63 7.99
C LEU A 105 12.91 -14.98 6.83
N LYS A 106 14.06 -15.56 7.15
CA LYS A 106 15.10 -16.14 6.26
C LYS A 106 14.63 -17.34 5.43
N GLY A 107 13.45 -17.29 5.02
CA GLY A 107 12.92 -18.02 3.88
C GLY A 107 12.26 -17.06 2.93
N GLY A 108 12.68 -15.76 2.98
CA GLY A 108 12.02 -14.69 2.28
C GLY A 108 10.50 -14.80 2.41
N PHE A 109 9.82 -13.71 2.56
CA PHE A 109 8.59 -13.60 1.80
C PHE A 109 9.02 -13.65 0.31
N ILE A 110 9.56 -14.78 -0.14
CA ILE A 110 9.38 -15.24 -1.49
C ILE A 110 7.96 -15.78 -1.45
N MET A 111 7.01 -14.88 -1.32
CA MET A 111 5.65 -15.19 -1.66
C MET A 111 5.66 -15.32 -3.16
N THR A 112 5.92 -16.53 -3.62
CA THR A 112 5.68 -16.88 -5.01
C THR A 112 4.18 -16.77 -5.20
N PRO A 113 3.69 -15.77 -5.95
CA PRO A 113 2.26 -15.68 -6.18
C PRO A 113 1.79 -16.89 -6.97
N THR A 114 0.54 -17.23 -6.81
CA THR A 114 -0.12 -18.12 -7.75
C THR A 114 -0.58 -17.30 -8.96
N ILE A 115 -0.15 -17.65 -10.16
CA ILE A 115 -0.65 -17.02 -11.38
C ILE A 115 -2.00 -17.61 -11.74
N LYS A 116 -3.01 -16.76 -11.88
CA LYS A 116 -4.40 -17.19 -12.10
C LYS A 116 -5.08 -16.30 -13.14
N LYS A 117 -5.60 -16.91 -14.17
CA LYS A 117 -6.52 -16.22 -15.11
C LYS A 117 -7.90 -16.14 -14.48
N MET A 118 -8.47 -14.92 -14.40
CA MET A 118 -9.82 -14.68 -13.92
C MET A 118 -10.69 -14.12 -15.04
N ALA A 119 -11.89 -14.68 -15.18
CA ALA A 119 -12.91 -14.09 -16.02
C ALA A 119 -13.37 -12.74 -15.46
N ALA A 120 -13.93 -11.91 -16.32
CA ALA A 120 -14.58 -10.67 -15.89
C ALA A 120 -15.71 -10.96 -14.89
N PHE A 121 -15.83 -10.11 -13.88
CA PHE A 121 -16.91 -10.18 -12.89
C PHE A 121 -17.32 -8.77 -12.44
N THR A 122 -18.45 -8.70 -11.74
CA THR A 122 -18.94 -7.44 -11.17
C THR A 122 -18.97 -7.54 -9.65
N ALA A 123 -18.67 -6.43 -8.98
CA ALA A 123 -18.94 -6.22 -7.58
C ALA A 123 -19.86 -5.02 -7.40
N ILE A 124 -20.67 -5.02 -6.32
CA ILE A 124 -21.53 -3.88 -5.95
C ILE A 124 -21.16 -3.49 -4.51
N GLY A 125 -20.87 -2.21 -4.29
CA GLY A 125 -20.37 -1.79 -2.99
C GLY A 125 -20.25 -0.28 -2.85
N TYR A 126 -19.58 0.12 -1.79
CA TYR A 126 -19.33 1.51 -1.45
C TYR A 126 -18.14 2.05 -2.26
N SER A 127 -18.29 3.27 -2.78
CA SER A 127 -17.18 4.07 -3.29
C SER A 127 -16.75 5.05 -2.21
N LEU A 128 -15.58 4.83 -1.63
CA LEU A 128 -15.06 5.56 -0.47
C LEU A 128 -14.06 6.60 -0.93
N ALA A 129 -14.37 7.87 -0.66
CA ALA A 129 -13.44 8.97 -0.88
C ALA A 129 -12.29 8.93 0.14
N PRO A 130 -11.09 9.46 -0.20
CA PRO A 130 -9.99 9.58 0.74
C PRO A 130 -10.44 10.39 1.97
N PRO A 131 -10.12 9.95 3.21
CA PRO A 131 -10.54 10.64 4.43
C PRO A 131 -9.81 11.96 4.66
N ASP A 132 -8.64 12.15 4.11
CA ASP A 132 -7.89 13.42 4.06
C ASP A 132 -6.83 13.41 2.93
N ASP A 133 -6.28 14.59 2.59
CA ASP A 133 -5.29 14.76 1.52
C ASP A 133 -3.90 14.15 1.81
N ASN A 134 -3.71 13.45 2.93
CA ASN A 134 -2.41 12.97 3.41
C ASN A 134 -2.32 11.45 3.58
N ILE A 135 -3.22 10.71 2.96
CA ILE A 135 -3.25 9.25 3.08
C ILE A 135 -2.22 8.61 2.17
N ASP A 136 -1.53 7.62 2.72
CA ASP A 136 -0.77 6.68 1.91
C ASP A 136 -1.74 5.92 1.01
N ILE A 137 -1.61 6.07 -0.29
CA ILE A 137 -2.45 5.40 -1.28
C ILE A 137 -2.47 3.88 -1.10
N LEU A 138 -1.44 3.30 -0.48
CA LEU A 138 -1.38 1.87 -0.18
C LEU A 138 -2.07 1.50 1.15
N ASP A 139 -2.59 2.47 1.89
CA ASP A 139 -3.31 2.24 3.15
C ASP A 139 -4.81 2.11 2.90
N SER A 140 -5.23 0.98 2.33
CA SER A 140 -6.64 0.68 2.07
C SER A 140 -7.49 0.79 3.34
N GLY A 141 -6.95 0.38 4.49
CA GLY A 141 -7.65 0.47 5.76
C GLY A 141 -8.00 1.89 6.19
N ALA A 142 -7.25 2.90 5.76
CA ALA A 142 -7.59 4.29 6.04
C ALA A 142 -8.94 4.71 5.40
N TYR A 143 -9.35 4.03 4.33
CA TYR A 143 -10.61 4.30 3.64
C TYR A 143 -11.81 3.65 4.31
N TRP A 144 -11.69 2.45 4.85
CA TRP A 144 -12.83 1.69 5.36
C TRP A 144 -12.85 1.53 6.88
N LEU A 145 -11.70 1.61 7.60
CA LEU A 145 -11.68 1.55 9.06
C LEU A 145 -12.45 2.73 9.68
N GLY A 146 -13.44 2.40 10.50
CA GLY A 146 -14.27 3.39 11.18
C GLY A 146 -15.31 4.08 10.30
N LYS A 147 -15.52 3.62 9.07
CA LYS A 147 -16.63 4.10 8.23
C LYS A 147 -17.95 3.52 8.72
N ASP A 148 -19.00 4.32 8.58
CA ASP A 148 -20.38 3.90 8.80
C ASP A 148 -20.96 3.32 7.51
N PHE A 149 -21.26 2.05 7.53
CA PHE A 149 -21.88 1.32 6.40
C PHE A 149 -23.39 1.11 6.61
N SER A 150 -24.01 1.79 7.58
CA SER A 150 -25.43 1.63 7.92
C SER A 150 -26.38 2.24 6.88
N SER A 151 -25.88 2.90 5.84
CA SER A 151 -26.68 3.49 4.78
C SER A 151 -27.44 2.44 3.94
N VAL A 152 -27.00 1.19 3.96
CA VAL A 152 -27.64 0.06 3.30
C VAL A 152 -28.12 -0.93 4.36
N SER A 153 -29.36 -1.39 4.27
CA SER A 153 -29.88 -2.36 5.24
C SER A 153 -29.13 -3.69 5.13
N GLU A 154 -28.99 -4.40 6.26
CA GLU A 154 -28.39 -5.73 6.29
C GLU A 154 -29.11 -6.70 5.33
N GLU A 155 -30.44 -6.56 5.20
CA GLU A 155 -31.25 -7.37 4.28
C GLU A 155 -30.90 -7.11 2.82
N ASP A 156 -30.74 -5.84 2.42
CA ASP A 156 -30.38 -5.48 1.04
C ASP A 156 -28.93 -5.87 0.71
N TYR A 157 -28.01 -5.69 1.68
CA TYR A 157 -26.64 -6.12 1.51
C TYR A 157 -26.54 -7.65 1.37
N ALA A 158 -27.29 -8.41 2.17
CA ALA A 158 -27.32 -9.86 2.10
C ALA A 158 -27.84 -10.39 0.76
N LYS A 159 -28.75 -9.65 0.08
CA LYS A 159 -29.23 -10.01 -1.27
C LYS A 159 -28.13 -9.93 -2.34
N LEU A 160 -27.10 -9.12 -2.12
CA LEU A 160 -25.96 -9.00 -3.02
C LEU A 160 -24.98 -10.16 -2.88
N CYS A 161 -24.85 -10.71 -1.68
CA CYS A 161 -23.84 -11.71 -1.36
C CYS A 161 -24.11 -13.02 -2.10
N VAL A 162 -23.17 -13.46 -2.92
CA VAL A 162 -23.19 -14.78 -3.54
C VAL A 162 -22.57 -15.78 -2.57
N PRO A 163 -23.24 -16.92 -2.27
CA PRO A 163 -22.66 -17.93 -1.37
C PRO A 163 -21.24 -18.36 -1.78
N ASN A 164 -20.35 -18.44 -0.83
CA ASN A 164 -18.93 -18.79 -1.00
C ASN A 164 -18.11 -17.79 -1.83
N HIS A 165 -18.61 -16.59 -2.07
CA HIS A 165 -17.84 -15.48 -2.62
C HIS A 165 -17.55 -14.46 -1.49
N GLY A 166 -16.38 -13.86 -1.54
CA GLY A 166 -15.97 -12.84 -0.59
C GLY A 166 -16.27 -11.42 -1.06
N GLU A 167 -15.79 -10.48 -0.30
CA GLU A 167 -15.80 -9.07 -0.64
C GLU A 167 -14.50 -8.68 -1.32
N ILE A 168 -14.55 -7.64 -2.13
CA ILE A 168 -13.34 -7.05 -2.70
C ILE A 168 -13.13 -5.64 -2.19
N GLY A 169 -11.88 -5.29 -2.02
CA GLY A 169 -11.43 -3.92 -1.89
C GLY A 169 -10.61 -3.56 -3.11
N ALA A 170 -10.94 -2.50 -3.82
CA ALA A 170 -10.26 -2.17 -5.06
C ALA A 170 -9.95 -0.68 -5.17
N TRP A 171 -8.76 -0.36 -5.66
CA TRP A 171 -8.39 0.99 -6.04
C TRP A 171 -9.01 1.31 -7.39
N MET A 172 -9.90 2.28 -7.41
CA MET A 172 -10.49 2.78 -8.63
C MET A 172 -9.49 3.71 -9.34
N HIS A 173 -9.60 3.79 -10.66
CA HIS A 173 -8.86 4.80 -11.40
C HIS A 173 -9.23 6.20 -10.90
N PRO A 174 -8.29 7.16 -10.94
CA PRO A 174 -8.58 8.53 -10.54
C PRO A 174 -9.79 9.07 -11.29
N ASP A 175 -10.65 9.79 -10.58
CA ASP A 175 -11.72 10.53 -11.21
C ASP A 175 -11.13 11.56 -12.20
N GLU A 176 -11.62 11.58 -13.44
CA GLU A 176 -11.06 12.41 -14.51
C GLU A 176 -11.21 13.93 -14.24
N VAL A 177 -12.13 14.31 -13.35
CA VAL A 177 -12.43 15.72 -13.05
C VAL A 177 -11.70 16.18 -11.79
N SER A 178 -11.78 15.43 -10.69
CA SER A 178 -11.14 15.78 -9.42
C SER A 178 -9.70 15.29 -9.31
N GLY A 179 -9.35 14.20 -10.01
CA GLY A 179 -8.08 13.52 -9.87
C GLY A 179 -7.97 12.67 -8.59
N ASP A 180 -9.06 12.56 -7.83
CA ASP A 180 -9.08 11.81 -6.58
C ASP A 180 -9.14 10.31 -6.83
N PHE A 181 -8.43 9.55 -5.99
CA PHE A 181 -8.52 8.11 -5.95
C PHE A 181 -9.63 7.69 -4.98
N TYR A 182 -10.53 6.86 -5.46
CA TYR A 182 -11.56 6.25 -4.64
C TYR A 182 -11.19 4.79 -4.36
N TYR A 183 -11.56 4.33 -3.16
CA TYR A 183 -11.45 2.94 -2.78
C TYR A 183 -12.83 2.31 -2.79
N PHE A 184 -13.00 1.28 -3.60
CA PHE A 184 -14.23 0.49 -3.65
C PHE A 184 -14.17 -0.62 -2.60
N PHE A 185 -15.31 -0.89 -1.92
CA PHE A 185 -15.45 -2.02 -1.01
C PHE A 185 -16.84 -2.63 -1.11
N GLY A 186 -16.93 -3.93 -1.40
CA GLY A 186 -18.20 -4.65 -1.46
C GLY A 186 -18.11 -6.06 -2.03
N PRO A 187 -19.20 -6.84 -1.98
CA PRO A 187 -19.26 -8.22 -2.43
C PRO A 187 -19.20 -8.36 -3.95
N MET A 188 -18.65 -9.50 -4.39
CA MET A 188 -18.86 -9.97 -5.76
C MET A 188 -20.32 -10.38 -5.92
N VAL A 189 -20.94 -10.03 -7.06
CA VAL A 189 -22.35 -10.27 -7.33
C VAL A 189 -22.54 -11.14 -8.57
N ALA A 190 -23.69 -11.79 -8.64
CA ALA A 190 -24.07 -12.61 -9.82
C ALA A 190 -24.43 -11.73 -11.03
N ASP A 191 -25.11 -10.61 -10.78
CA ASP A 191 -25.55 -9.66 -11.80
C ASP A 191 -25.80 -8.26 -11.21
N LYS A 192 -26.22 -7.31 -12.03
CA LYS A 192 -26.53 -5.92 -11.68
C LYS A 192 -28.03 -5.64 -11.60
N SER A 193 -28.87 -6.66 -11.44
CA SER A 193 -30.33 -6.51 -11.43
C SER A 193 -30.85 -5.69 -10.24
N PHE A 194 -30.07 -5.66 -9.17
CA PHE A 194 -30.38 -4.92 -7.95
C PHE A 194 -29.14 -4.17 -7.45
N ILE A 195 -29.20 -2.85 -7.42
CA ILE A 195 -28.16 -1.97 -6.83
C ILE A 195 -28.86 -1.12 -5.78
N PRO A 196 -28.63 -1.37 -4.49
CA PRO A 196 -29.16 -0.52 -3.41
C PRO A 196 -28.74 0.94 -3.56
N GLU A 197 -29.59 1.86 -3.10
CA GLU A 197 -29.27 3.28 -3.08
C GLU A 197 -28.00 3.53 -2.22
N GLY A 198 -27.08 4.33 -2.72
CA GLY A 198 -25.79 4.61 -2.08
C GLY A 198 -24.67 3.63 -2.41
N LEU A 199 -24.96 2.55 -3.15
CA LEU A 199 -23.93 1.67 -3.69
C LEU A 199 -23.66 1.92 -5.18
N THR A 200 -22.50 1.49 -5.64
CA THR A 200 -22.10 1.55 -7.03
C THR A 200 -21.64 0.19 -7.53
N ALA A 201 -21.75 -0.05 -8.82
CA ALA A 201 -21.26 -1.27 -9.45
C ALA A 201 -19.86 -1.03 -10.02
N LEU A 202 -18.94 -1.97 -9.76
CA LEU A 202 -17.58 -1.98 -10.31
C LEU A 202 -17.39 -3.23 -11.17
N ASP A 203 -17.08 -3.03 -12.45
CA ASP A 203 -16.73 -4.11 -13.36
C ASP A 203 -15.24 -4.37 -13.33
N ILE A 204 -14.86 -5.57 -12.96
CA ILE A 204 -13.48 -6.05 -13.00
C ILE A 204 -13.29 -6.82 -14.31
N PRO A 205 -12.45 -6.34 -15.23
CA PRO A 205 -12.25 -6.99 -16.52
C PRO A 205 -11.47 -8.30 -16.39
N GLU A 206 -11.63 -9.20 -17.39
CA GLU A 206 -10.79 -10.40 -17.47
C GLU A 206 -9.31 -10.01 -17.50
N ALA A 207 -8.51 -10.70 -16.68
CA ALA A 207 -7.06 -10.54 -16.67
C ALA A 207 -6.37 -11.78 -16.10
N GLU A 208 -5.05 -11.86 -16.31
CA GLU A 208 -4.16 -12.72 -15.55
C GLU A 208 -3.67 -11.99 -14.31
N TYR A 209 -3.72 -12.65 -13.17
CA TYR A 209 -3.37 -12.08 -11.87
C TYR A 209 -2.28 -12.88 -11.18
N ALA A 210 -1.30 -12.18 -10.65
CA ALA A 210 -0.44 -12.67 -9.59
C ALA A 210 -1.19 -12.53 -8.25
N VAL A 211 -1.49 -13.66 -7.62
CA VAL A 211 -2.31 -13.75 -6.40
C VAL A 211 -1.42 -14.02 -5.20
N PHE A 212 -1.41 -13.08 -4.26
CA PHE A 212 -0.63 -13.14 -3.03
C PHE A 212 -1.54 -13.39 -1.84
N ALA A 213 -1.24 -14.41 -1.05
CA ALA A 213 -1.92 -14.62 0.23
C ALA A 213 -1.39 -13.63 1.27
N VAL A 214 -2.29 -12.88 1.90
CA VAL A 214 -1.94 -11.98 3.01
C VAL A 214 -1.83 -12.79 4.30
N PRO A 215 -0.79 -12.61 5.13
CA PRO A 215 -0.68 -13.30 6.40
C PRO A 215 -1.91 -13.07 7.29
N GLU A 216 -2.35 -14.13 7.97
CA GLU A 216 -3.46 -14.06 8.92
C GLU A 216 -3.22 -13.00 10.00
N ALA A 217 -4.26 -12.33 10.43
CA ALA A 217 -4.20 -11.28 11.43
C ALA A 217 -5.32 -11.45 12.47
N GLY A 218 -4.99 -11.16 13.72
CA GLY A 218 -5.93 -11.30 14.84
C GLY A 218 -6.96 -10.16 14.95
N ASN A 219 -6.80 -9.09 14.18
CA ASN A 219 -7.71 -7.94 14.17
C ASN A 219 -7.57 -7.11 12.87
N PRO A 220 -8.55 -6.26 12.54
CA PRO A 220 -8.55 -5.48 11.31
C PRO A 220 -7.34 -4.54 11.13
N LYS A 221 -6.79 -3.99 12.22
CA LYS A 221 -5.65 -3.08 12.17
C LYS A 221 -4.36 -3.82 11.76
N ASP A 222 -4.15 -5.03 12.26
CA ASP A 222 -3.02 -5.86 11.90
C ASP A 222 -3.18 -6.40 10.48
N LEU A 223 -4.40 -6.75 10.05
CA LEU A 223 -4.69 -7.14 8.68
C LEU A 223 -4.33 -6.01 7.70
N ASN A 224 -4.80 -4.78 7.98
CA ASN A 224 -4.46 -3.63 7.16
C ASN A 224 -2.95 -3.38 7.05
N ALA A 225 -2.22 -3.54 8.17
CA ALA A 225 -0.76 -3.43 8.13
C ALA A 225 -0.11 -4.55 7.29
N ASN A 226 -0.64 -5.78 7.35
CA ASN A 226 -0.16 -6.90 6.52
C ASN A 226 -0.43 -6.65 5.04
N ILE A 227 -1.61 -6.14 4.67
CA ILE A 227 -1.96 -5.75 3.29
C ILE A 227 -0.98 -4.69 2.79
N ARG A 228 -0.79 -3.60 3.52
CA ARG A 228 0.12 -2.52 3.14
C ARG A 228 1.56 -3.00 2.96
N ASN A 229 2.05 -3.84 3.86
CA ASN A 229 3.39 -4.43 3.75
C ASN A 229 3.52 -5.34 2.53
N MET A 230 2.47 -6.11 2.22
CA MET A 230 2.42 -6.96 1.04
C MET A 230 2.41 -6.13 -0.24
N MET A 231 1.57 -5.11 -0.33
CA MET A 231 1.53 -4.18 -1.47
C MET A 231 2.90 -3.57 -1.71
N LYS A 232 3.56 -3.10 -0.64
CA LYS A 232 4.92 -2.57 -0.73
C LYS A 232 5.92 -3.60 -1.26
N TYR A 233 5.90 -4.83 -0.74
CA TYR A 233 6.74 -5.92 -1.24
C TYR A 233 6.52 -6.18 -2.73
N ILE A 234 5.26 -6.25 -3.16
CA ILE A 234 4.89 -6.50 -4.55
C ILE A 234 5.51 -5.44 -5.47
N PHE A 235 5.29 -4.16 -5.15
CA PHE A 235 5.71 -3.05 -6.03
C PHE A 235 7.19 -2.70 -5.95
N THR A 236 7.87 -2.97 -4.83
CA THR A 236 9.27 -2.56 -4.67
C THR A 236 10.27 -3.71 -4.81
N LYS A 237 9.80 -4.95 -4.88
CA LYS A 237 10.69 -6.11 -4.93
C LYS A 237 10.23 -7.18 -5.91
N TRP A 238 8.98 -7.62 -5.79
CA TRP A 238 8.54 -8.75 -6.58
C TRP A 238 8.43 -8.39 -8.08
N LEU A 239 7.80 -7.29 -8.42
CA LEU A 239 7.72 -6.83 -9.83
C LEU A 239 9.10 -6.63 -10.45
N ASP A 240 10.02 -5.98 -9.72
CA ASP A 240 11.39 -5.73 -10.19
C ASP A 240 12.23 -7.01 -10.39
N SER A 241 11.92 -8.07 -9.66
CA SER A 241 12.65 -9.35 -9.68
C SER A 241 11.96 -10.46 -10.45
N SER A 242 10.76 -10.22 -10.96
CA SER A 242 9.96 -11.18 -11.72
C SER A 242 10.02 -10.91 -13.22
N ASP A 243 9.59 -11.90 -14.01
CA ASP A 243 9.44 -11.75 -15.47
C ASP A 243 8.07 -11.12 -15.83
N TYR A 244 7.28 -10.68 -14.85
CA TYR A 244 5.96 -10.12 -15.04
C TYR A 244 5.97 -8.59 -15.01
N PHE A 245 5.09 -7.99 -15.80
CA PHE A 245 4.85 -6.55 -15.82
C PHE A 245 3.44 -6.26 -15.36
N LEU A 246 3.24 -5.12 -14.69
CA LEU A 246 1.92 -4.67 -14.30
C LEU A 246 1.06 -4.40 -15.55
N ALA A 247 -0.16 -4.92 -15.57
CA ALA A 247 -1.16 -4.56 -16.56
C ALA A 247 -1.91 -3.31 -16.07
N GLU A 248 -1.38 -2.12 -16.40
CA GLU A 248 -1.82 -0.82 -15.86
C GLU A 248 -3.26 -0.44 -16.21
N ASP A 249 -3.81 -1.05 -17.29
CA ASP A 249 -5.20 -0.89 -17.72
C ASP A 249 -6.20 -1.76 -16.95
N LYS A 250 -5.73 -2.52 -15.95
CA LYS A 250 -6.52 -3.44 -15.14
C LYS A 250 -6.52 -3.01 -13.67
N ILE A 251 -7.43 -3.58 -12.90
CA ILE A 251 -7.69 -3.21 -11.52
C ILE A 251 -6.97 -4.15 -10.57
N ILE A 252 -6.20 -3.57 -9.64
CA ILE A 252 -5.65 -4.27 -8.48
C ILE A 252 -6.75 -4.34 -7.43
N PHE A 253 -6.96 -5.50 -6.84
CA PHE A 253 -7.93 -5.63 -5.77
C PHE A 253 -7.47 -6.58 -4.66
N GLU A 254 -7.96 -6.33 -3.47
CA GLU A 254 -7.90 -7.19 -2.31
C GLU A 254 -9.14 -8.08 -2.31
N TYR A 255 -9.01 -9.34 -1.96
CA TYR A 255 -10.12 -10.29 -1.87
C TYR A 255 -10.21 -10.83 -0.47
N TYR A 256 -11.32 -10.57 0.18
CA TYR A 256 -11.58 -10.90 1.57
C TYR A 256 -12.53 -12.09 1.66
N LEU A 257 -12.05 -13.19 2.23
CA LEU A 257 -12.85 -14.33 2.66
C LEU A 257 -12.97 -14.33 4.19
N GLU A 258 -13.78 -15.22 4.74
CA GLU A 258 -14.02 -15.27 6.20
C GLU A 258 -12.74 -15.35 7.04
N LYS A 259 -11.71 -16.03 6.54
CA LYS A 259 -10.42 -16.21 7.25
C LYS A 259 -9.20 -15.84 6.43
N ASP A 260 -9.34 -15.78 5.13
CA ASP A 260 -8.23 -15.58 4.21
C ASP A 260 -8.39 -14.25 3.48
N THR A 261 -7.27 -13.58 3.27
CA THR A 261 -7.20 -12.36 2.47
C THR A 261 -6.13 -12.52 1.39
N PHE A 262 -6.44 -12.08 0.19
CA PHE A 262 -5.53 -12.14 -0.94
C PHE A 262 -5.42 -10.79 -1.64
N ILE A 263 -4.27 -10.53 -2.25
CA ILE A 263 -4.07 -9.39 -3.14
C ILE A 263 -3.92 -9.92 -4.56
N TYR A 264 -4.72 -9.40 -5.46
CA TYR A 264 -4.73 -9.72 -6.88
C TYR A 264 -4.07 -8.58 -7.65
N VAL A 265 -2.91 -8.83 -8.23
CA VAL A 265 -2.16 -7.86 -9.04
C VAL A 265 -2.25 -8.29 -10.49
N PRO A 266 -2.85 -7.49 -11.37
CA PRO A 266 -2.97 -7.84 -12.78
C PRO A 266 -1.61 -7.78 -13.46
N VAL A 267 -1.27 -8.84 -14.19
CA VAL A 267 0.05 -9.01 -14.83
C VAL A 267 -0.07 -9.34 -16.33
N LYS A 268 0.99 -9.07 -17.06
CA LYS A 268 1.16 -9.38 -18.48
C LYS A 268 2.59 -9.81 -18.78
#